data_bba5ff6d53e9d2d3b6f2fa45250e28e0
#
_entry.id   bba5ff6d53e9d2d3b6f2fa45250e28e0
#
_cell.length_a   1.000
_cell.length_b   1.000
_cell.length_c   1.000
_cell.angle_alpha   90.00
_cell.angle_beta   90.00
_cell.angle_gamma   90.00
#
_symmetry.space_group_name_H-M   'P 1'
#
loop_
_entity.id
_entity.type
_entity.pdbx_description
1 polymer ?
#
loop_
_entity_poly.entity_id
_entity_poly.type
_entity_poly.pdbx_seq_one_letter_code
_entity_poly.pdbx_strand_id
1 'polypeptide(L)'
;MKKNPFFILILIIVIAVLALFFVLPFKNPLDYLSGASQWRLGLDLVGGTHLVYEVDMNQVASGDRDSVIAGLKDIIEKRVNLFGVSEPQVITAKESGAYRLIIELAGIKDIQSAINMIGLTPLLDFRDVSGTGTSTEFIRTNLTGRYIKSAKVDFNQNTGAPYISLEFNSEGAEIFERMTEANVGKPLAIFLDNDLIEMPTVQEKISGGKAQISGKFTLQEAKTLVERFNAGALPAPIKLISQQTIGASLGQESLKRAVYAGFLGTLAVILFMLGYYRKFGIFAALALIIYIAFTAAIFKLLITMTLAGIAGYILSIGMAVDANILIFERTKEEIKKGLSKVAAIEEGFKRAWPSIRDSNISTIITAIILYEFTSSFVRGFALTLLIGVLVSMFSAI
;
A
#
# COMPACT_ATOMS: atom_id res chain seq x y z
N MET A 1 9.11 45.00 6.61
CA MET A 1 8.56 44.58 7.92
C MET A 1 9.62 43.68 8.59
N LYS A 2 10.31 44.11 9.63
CA LYS A 2 11.20 43.23 10.43
C LYS A 2 10.30 42.24 11.16
N LYS A 3 10.27 40.99 10.67
CA LYS A 3 9.55 39.90 11.37
C LYS A 3 10.18 39.74 12.76
N ASN A 4 9.38 39.91 13.82
CA ASN A 4 9.84 39.80 15.19
C ASN A 4 10.26 38.33 15.45
N PRO A 5 11.55 38.00 15.66
CA PRO A 5 12.03 36.62 15.74
C PRO A 5 11.37 35.84 16.90
N PHE A 6 10.95 36.55 17.95
CA PHE A 6 10.23 35.98 19.07
C PHE A 6 8.85 35.46 18.69
N PHE A 7 8.14 36.15 17.80
CA PHE A 7 6.84 35.69 17.30
C PHE A 7 6.96 34.42 16.47
N ILE A 8 8.00 34.33 15.63
CA ILE A 8 8.29 33.13 14.83
C ILE A 8 8.59 31.93 15.74
N LEU A 9 9.41 32.14 16.78
CA LEU A 9 9.72 31.06 17.74
C LEU A 9 8.49 30.55 18.48
N ILE A 10 7.62 31.45 18.94
CA ILE A 10 6.36 31.05 19.58
C ILE A 10 5.48 30.26 18.62
N LEU A 11 5.36 30.71 17.37
CA LEU A 11 4.57 30.03 16.35
C LEU A 11 5.09 28.61 16.11
N ILE A 12 6.40 28.43 15.99
CA ILE A 12 7.03 27.10 15.81
C ILE A 12 6.74 26.20 17.01
N ILE A 13 6.87 26.71 18.24
CA ILE A 13 6.58 25.93 19.45
C ILE A 13 5.10 25.53 19.50
N VAL A 14 4.17 26.45 19.19
CA VAL A 14 2.74 26.12 19.16
C VAL A 14 2.44 25.04 18.14
N ILE A 15 2.99 25.14 16.92
CA ILE A 15 2.79 24.12 15.88
C ILE A 15 3.42 22.77 16.33
N ALA A 16 4.60 22.78 16.95
CA ALA A 16 5.22 21.57 17.47
C ALA A 16 4.40 20.89 18.58
N VAL A 17 3.80 21.67 19.47
CA VAL A 17 2.89 21.17 20.52
C VAL A 17 1.63 20.57 19.88
N LEU A 18 1.03 21.22 18.89
CA LEU A 18 -0.11 20.69 18.15
C LEU A 18 0.26 19.39 17.40
N ALA A 19 1.43 19.34 16.79
CA ALA A 19 1.95 18.14 16.13
C ALA A 19 2.14 16.99 17.13
N LEU A 20 2.68 17.27 18.33
CA LEU A 20 2.84 16.27 19.36
C LEU A 20 1.49 15.73 19.85
N PHE A 21 0.50 16.62 20.07
CA PHE A 21 -0.87 16.22 20.41
C PHE A 21 -1.50 15.34 19.32
N PHE A 22 -1.26 15.64 18.05
CA PHE A 22 -1.76 14.84 16.92
C PHE A 22 -1.15 13.44 16.88
N VAL A 23 0.13 13.30 17.26
CA VAL A 23 0.88 12.03 17.22
C VAL A 23 0.50 11.10 18.37
N LEU A 24 0.23 11.65 19.57
CA LEU A 24 -0.07 10.87 20.77
C LEU A 24 -1.40 10.11 20.64
N PRO A 25 -1.52 8.91 21.25
CA PRO A 25 -2.69 8.03 21.10
C PRO A 25 -3.91 8.47 21.94
N PHE A 26 -4.08 9.76 22.19
CA PHE A 26 -5.27 10.29 22.82
C PHE A 26 -6.38 10.42 21.78
N LYS A 27 -7.66 10.25 22.18
CA LYS A 27 -8.82 10.58 21.33
C LYS A 27 -8.83 12.10 21.11
N ASN A 28 -8.18 12.53 20.07
CA ASN A 28 -8.00 13.94 19.75
C ASN A 28 -9.15 14.47 18.89
N PRO A 29 -9.69 15.68 19.17
CA PRO A 29 -10.65 16.32 18.28
C PRO A 29 -10.08 16.58 16.88
N LEU A 30 -8.75 16.63 16.70
CA LEU A 30 -8.08 16.77 15.41
C LEU A 30 -8.17 15.50 14.55
N ASP A 31 -8.35 14.32 15.13
CA ASP A 31 -8.56 13.06 14.40
C ASP A 31 -9.87 13.11 13.60
N TYR A 32 -10.88 13.85 14.10
CA TYR A 32 -12.17 14.08 13.41
C TYR A 32 -12.02 14.96 12.17
N LEU A 33 -11.07 15.89 12.16
CA LEU A 33 -10.87 16.84 11.05
C LEU A 33 -10.00 16.25 9.93
N SER A 34 -9.09 15.31 10.24
CA SER A 34 -8.12 14.78 9.30
C SER A 34 -8.49 13.42 8.70
N GLY A 35 -9.49 12.71 9.26
CA GLY A 35 -9.78 11.32 8.90
C GLY A 35 -8.62 10.34 9.20
N ALA A 36 -7.50 10.82 9.72
CA ALA A 36 -6.26 10.08 9.97
C ALA A 36 -6.16 9.69 11.46
N SER A 37 -7.13 8.89 11.95
CA SER A 37 -7.21 8.59 13.38
C SER A 37 -6.17 7.57 13.87
N GLN A 38 -5.62 6.74 12.99
CA GLN A 38 -4.70 5.66 13.38
C GLN A 38 -3.41 5.67 12.57
N TRP A 39 -2.31 5.20 13.21
CA TRP A 39 -1.06 4.92 12.51
C TRP A 39 -1.26 3.81 11.50
N ARG A 40 -0.83 4.03 10.27
CA ARG A 40 -0.75 2.99 9.26
C ARG A 40 0.51 2.18 9.53
N LEU A 41 0.33 0.93 9.94
CA LEU A 41 1.45 0.05 10.29
C LEU A 41 1.63 -1.01 9.21
N GLY A 42 2.87 -1.25 8.81
CA GLY A 42 3.23 -2.25 7.83
C GLY A 42 3.08 -3.68 8.36
N LEU A 43 3.19 -4.61 7.44
CA LEU A 43 3.08 -6.05 7.65
C LEU A 43 3.99 -6.58 8.76
N ASP A 44 5.20 -6.05 8.84
CA ASP A 44 6.24 -6.42 9.79
C ASP A 44 5.95 -5.98 11.24
N LEU A 45 4.98 -5.07 11.44
CA LEU A 45 4.58 -4.55 12.75
C LEU A 45 3.25 -5.11 13.24
N VAL A 46 2.27 -5.32 12.35
CA VAL A 46 0.95 -5.87 12.72
C VAL A 46 0.83 -7.35 12.44
N GLY A 47 1.77 -7.93 11.72
CA GLY A 47 1.70 -9.27 11.18
C GLY A 47 0.86 -9.33 9.91
N GLY A 48 0.97 -10.45 9.19
CA GLY A 48 0.26 -10.66 7.93
C GLY A 48 1.11 -11.43 6.93
N THR A 49 0.82 -11.29 5.63
CA THR A 49 1.47 -12.07 4.59
C THR A 49 1.96 -11.20 3.44
N HIS A 50 3.19 -11.45 3.02
CA HIS A 50 3.81 -10.94 1.81
C HIS A 50 3.78 -12.02 0.73
N LEU A 51 3.07 -11.76 -0.36
CA LEU A 51 2.87 -12.69 -1.46
C LEU A 51 3.53 -12.12 -2.72
N VAL A 52 4.28 -12.93 -3.43
CA VAL A 52 4.85 -12.56 -4.73
C VAL A 52 4.27 -13.47 -5.79
N TYR A 53 3.59 -12.89 -6.75
CA TYR A 53 3.06 -13.57 -7.92
C TYR A 53 3.88 -13.20 -9.16
N GLU A 54 4.18 -14.19 -9.97
CA GLU A 54 4.69 -14.01 -11.32
C GLU A 54 3.51 -13.97 -12.29
N VAL A 55 3.55 -13.03 -13.24
CA VAL A 55 2.50 -12.84 -14.23
C VAL A 55 2.92 -13.50 -15.55
N ASP A 56 2.08 -14.41 -16.06
CA ASP A 56 2.33 -15.02 -17.36
C ASP A 56 1.92 -14.06 -18.49
N MET A 57 2.95 -13.48 -19.15
CA MET A 57 2.80 -12.55 -20.26
C MET A 57 2.94 -13.21 -21.64
N ASN A 58 2.97 -14.55 -21.73
CA ASN A 58 3.24 -15.24 -22.99
C ASN A 58 2.16 -14.96 -24.07
N GLN A 59 0.93 -14.75 -23.66
CA GLN A 59 -0.21 -14.46 -24.55
C GLN A 59 -0.50 -12.96 -24.69
N VAL A 60 0.30 -12.09 -24.06
CA VAL A 60 0.10 -10.63 -24.06
C VAL A 60 1.07 -9.96 -25.03
N ALA A 61 0.53 -9.20 -25.99
CA ALA A 61 1.34 -8.42 -26.92
C ALA A 61 2.25 -7.44 -26.17
N SER A 62 3.45 -7.22 -26.68
CA SER A 62 4.47 -6.43 -25.97
C SER A 62 4.04 -4.99 -25.67
N GLY A 63 3.18 -4.39 -26.51
CA GLY A 63 2.63 -3.06 -26.32
C GLY A 63 1.56 -2.96 -25.24
N ASP A 64 0.90 -4.08 -24.90
CA ASP A 64 -0.23 -4.09 -23.94
C ASP A 64 0.17 -4.51 -22.52
N ARG A 65 1.42 -4.93 -22.34
CA ARG A 65 1.89 -5.51 -21.08
C ARG A 65 1.75 -4.57 -19.87
N ASP A 66 2.05 -3.30 -20.07
CA ASP A 66 1.95 -2.31 -18.97
C ASP A 66 0.49 -2.03 -18.60
N SER A 67 -0.42 -2.03 -19.60
CA SER A 67 -1.86 -1.92 -19.39
C SER A 67 -2.43 -3.15 -18.66
N VAL A 68 -1.97 -4.34 -19.03
CA VAL A 68 -2.37 -5.61 -18.37
C VAL A 68 -1.91 -5.64 -16.92
N ILE A 69 -0.69 -5.20 -16.63
CA ILE A 69 -0.18 -5.11 -15.25
C ILE A 69 -0.98 -4.11 -14.42
N ALA A 70 -1.30 -2.95 -14.97
CA ALA A 70 -2.13 -1.96 -14.28
C ALA A 70 -3.53 -2.52 -13.99
N GLY A 71 -4.16 -3.16 -14.96
CA GLY A 71 -5.46 -3.81 -14.78
C GLY A 71 -5.44 -4.96 -13.75
N LEU A 72 -4.35 -5.76 -13.73
CA LEU A 72 -4.14 -6.79 -12.71
C LEU A 72 -4.05 -6.19 -11.30
N LYS A 73 -3.28 -5.12 -11.15
CA LYS A 73 -3.15 -4.41 -9.87
C LYS A 73 -4.52 -3.95 -9.36
N ASP A 74 -5.30 -3.26 -10.20
CA ASP A 74 -6.62 -2.74 -9.84
C ASP A 74 -7.61 -3.85 -9.42
N ILE A 75 -7.59 -4.98 -10.13
CA ILE A 75 -8.46 -6.12 -9.83
C ILE A 75 -8.05 -6.76 -8.50
N ILE A 76 -6.75 -6.94 -8.27
CA ILE A 76 -6.25 -7.54 -7.04
C ILE A 76 -6.51 -6.62 -5.84
N GLU A 77 -6.32 -5.31 -5.98
CA GLU A 77 -6.69 -4.33 -4.94
C GLU A 77 -8.18 -4.43 -4.57
N LYS A 78 -9.07 -4.51 -5.57
CA LYS A 78 -10.51 -4.72 -5.32
C LYS A 78 -10.79 -6.03 -4.60
N ARG A 79 -10.17 -7.14 -5.03
CA ARG A 79 -10.35 -8.44 -4.39
C ARG A 79 -9.92 -8.46 -2.94
N VAL A 80 -8.77 -7.88 -2.65
CA VAL A 80 -8.21 -7.83 -1.29
C VAL A 80 -9.02 -6.91 -0.39
N ASN A 81 -9.54 -5.79 -0.91
CA ASN A 81 -10.42 -4.88 -0.17
C ASN A 81 -11.73 -5.55 0.28
N LEU A 82 -12.29 -6.48 -0.53
CA LEU A 82 -13.47 -7.27 -0.16
C LEU A 82 -13.26 -8.14 1.08
N PHE A 83 -12.01 -8.51 1.41
CA PHE A 83 -11.66 -9.24 2.64
C PHE A 83 -11.56 -8.37 3.89
N GLY A 84 -11.79 -7.08 3.79
CA GLY A 84 -11.69 -6.17 4.93
C GLY A 84 -10.25 -5.91 5.38
N VAL A 85 -9.28 -6.11 4.47
CA VAL A 85 -7.89 -5.71 4.70
C VAL A 85 -7.84 -4.20 4.68
N SER A 86 -7.43 -3.62 5.79
CA SER A 86 -7.18 -2.19 5.85
C SER A 86 -5.93 -1.88 5.02
N GLU A 87 -6.12 -1.28 3.84
CA GLU A 87 -5.04 -0.78 2.98
C GLU A 87 -4.04 -1.86 2.48
N PRO A 88 -4.48 -2.78 1.58
CA PRO A 88 -3.56 -3.69 0.95
C PRO A 88 -2.57 -2.92 0.08
N GLN A 89 -1.29 -3.28 0.14
CA GLN A 89 -0.30 -2.73 -0.79
C GLN A 89 -0.10 -3.71 -1.95
N VAL A 90 -0.43 -3.27 -3.15
CA VAL A 90 -0.16 -4.02 -4.38
C VAL A 90 0.88 -3.25 -5.20
N ILE A 91 2.07 -3.83 -5.31
CA ILE A 91 3.22 -3.24 -5.98
C ILE A 91 3.53 -4.08 -7.21
N THR A 92 3.75 -3.39 -8.34
CA THR A 92 4.22 -4.03 -9.56
C THR A 92 5.73 -3.92 -9.67
N ALA A 93 6.40 -5.00 -10.02
CA ALA A 93 7.84 -5.03 -10.24
C ALA A 93 8.16 -5.73 -11.57
N LYS A 94 9.23 -5.27 -12.23
CA LYS A 94 9.78 -5.93 -13.40
C LYS A 94 11.22 -6.32 -13.08
N GLU A 95 11.48 -7.60 -12.97
CA GLU A 95 12.79 -8.12 -12.59
C GLU A 95 13.25 -9.17 -13.61
N SER A 96 14.43 -8.96 -14.18
CA SER A 96 15.01 -9.86 -15.20
C SER A 96 14.08 -10.17 -16.39
N GLY A 97 13.19 -9.23 -16.74
CA GLY A 97 12.20 -9.40 -17.82
C GLY A 97 10.88 -10.06 -17.40
N ALA A 98 10.79 -10.63 -16.21
CA ALA A 98 9.55 -11.16 -15.65
C ALA A 98 8.76 -10.05 -14.96
N TYR A 99 7.43 -10.07 -15.13
CA TYR A 99 6.51 -9.17 -14.43
C TYR A 99 6.04 -9.83 -13.15
N ARG A 100 6.12 -9.11 -12.04
CA ARG A 100 5.73 -9.59 -10.73
C ARG A 100 4.73 -8.65 -10.07
N LEU A 101 3.83 -9.25 -9.30
CA LEU A 101 2.93 -8.55 -8.38
C LEU A 101 3.32 -8.93 -6.96
N ILE A 102 3.62 -7.93 -6.16
CA ILE A 102 3.93 -8.06 -4.74
C ILE A 102 2.70 -7.56 -3.98
N ILE A 103 2.11 -8.42 -3.17
CA ILE A 103 0.88 -8.14 -2.45
C ILE A 103 1.16 -8.27 -0.95
N GLU A 104 0.98 -7.18 -0.22
CA GLU A 104 1.16 -7.12 1.22
C GLU A 104 -0.20 -7.04 1.92
N LEU A 105 -0.50 -8.03 2.73
CA LEU A 105 -1.77 -8.21 3.42
C LEU A 105 -1.55 -8.09 4.93
N ALA A 106 -1.65 -6.89 5.46
CA ALA A 106 -1.48 -6.63 6.88
C ALA A 106 -2.73 -7.02 7.68
N GLY A 107 -2.53 -7.68 8.83
CA GLY A 107 -3.61 -8.00 9.78
C GLY A 107 -4.59 -9.10 9.37
N ILE A 108 -4.36 -9.81 8.26
CA ILE A 108 -5.22 -10.92 7.83
C ILE A 108 -5.03 -12.13 8.77
N LYS A 109 -6.17 -12.68 9.23
CA LYS A 109 -6.19 -13.91 10.05
C LYS A 109 -6.22 -15.17 9.20
N ASP A 110 -6.98 -15.17 8.09
CA ASP A 110 -7.12 -16.31 7.19
C ASP A 110 -6.38 -16.05 5.87
N ILE A 111 -5.10 -16.41 5.89
CA ILE A 111 -4.18 -16.21 4.77
C ILE A 111 -4.55 -17.11 3.59
N GLN A 112 -5.02 -18.35 3.85
CA GLN A 112 -5.32 -19.30 2.80
C GLN A 112 -6.54 -18.85 1.97
N SER A 113 -7.56 -18.34 2.61
CA SER A 113 -8.72 -17.76 1.93
C SER A 113 -8.33 -16.53 1.08
N ALA A 114 -7.41 -15.69 1.57
CA ALA A 114 -6.91 -14.56 0.80
C ALA A 114 -6.11 -15.01 -0.43
N ILE A 115 -5.19 -15.97 -0.30
CA ILE A 115 -4.43 -16.54 -1.42
C ILE A 115 -5.37 -17.14 -2.46
N ASN A 116 -6.35 -17.91 -2.01
CA ASN A 116 -7.33 -18.54 -2.88
C ASN A 116 -8.11 -17.48 -3.65
N MET A 117 -8.58 -16.40 -3.00
CA MET A 117 -9.34 -15.36 -3.69
C MET A 117 -8.49 -14.52 -4.64
N ILE A 118 -7.23 -14.25 -4.32
CA ILE A 118 -6.31 -13.55 -5.23
C ILE A 118 -6.05 -14.40 -6.48
N GLY A 119 -5.76 -15.68 -6.30
CA GLY A 119 -5.35 -16.60 -7.36
C GLY A 119 -6.50 -17.19 -8.17
N LEU A 120 -7.65 -17.37 -7.55
CA LEU A 120 -8.81 -17.95 -8.23
C LEU A 120 -9.47 -16.89 -9.12
N THR A 121 -9.19 -17.01 -10.41
CA THR A 121 -10.07 -16.41 -11.41
C THR A 121 -11.21 -17.41 -11.61
N PRO A 122 -12.45 -17.09 -11.23
CA PRO A 122 -13.56 -17.93 -11.70
C PRO A 122 -13.54 -17.82 -13.22
N LEU A 123 -13.11 -18.88 -13.86
CA LEU A 123 -13.09 -18.98 -15.31
C LEU A 123 -14.53 -19.36 -15.74
N LEU A 124 -15.42 -18.33 -15.73
CA LEU A 124 -16.70 -18.49 -16.35
C LEU A 124 -16.46 -18.53 -17.86
N ASP A 125 -16.72 -19.65 -18.48
CA ASP A 125 -16.72 -19.79 -19.92
C ASP A 125 -18.03 -20.44 -20.40
N PHE A 126 -18.43 -20.04 -21.59
CA PHE A 126 -19.56 -20.61 -22.27
C PHE A 126 -19.03 -21.49 -23.38
N ARG A 127 -19.61 -22.70 -23.52
CA ARG A 127 -19.16 -23.66 -24.53
C ARG A 127 -20.35 -24.14 -25.37
N ASP A 128 -20.11 -24.15 -26.67
CA ASP A 128 -21.03 -24.78 -27.59
C ASP A 128 -20.99 -26.29 -27.40
N VAL A 129 -22.17 -26.93 -27.48
CA VAL A 129 -22.30 -28.37 -27.31
C VAL A 129 -22.44 -29.02 -28.68
N SER A 130 -21.47 -29.86 -29.05
CA SER A 130 -21.48 -30.61 -30.30
C SER A 130 -21.52 -32.10 -30.00
N GLY A 131 -22.27 -32.84 -30.82
CA GLY A 131 -22.49 -34.29 -30.64
C GLY A 131 -23.69 -34.65 -29.79
N THR A 132 -24.05 -35.94 -29.79
CA THR A 132 -25.16 -36.51 -29.03
C THR A 132 -24.75 -37.78 -28.30
N GLY A 133 -25.19 -37.95 -27.05
CA GLY A 133 -24.89 -39.13 -26.25
C GLY A 133 -23.48 -39.19 -25.68
N THR A 134 -22.77 -40.30 -25.81
CA THR A 134 -21.44 -40.56 -25.24
C THR A 134 -20.28 -39.77 -25.90
N SER A 135 -20.55 -39.07 -27.01
CA SER A 135 -19.55 -38.25 -27.75
C SER A 135 -19.89 -36.77 -27.68
N THR A 136 -20.28 -36.27 -26.51
CA THR A 136 -20.52 -34.83 -26.32
C THR A 136 -19.18 -34.10 -26.24
N GLU A 137 -18.95 -33.16 -27.14
CA GLU A 137 -17.79 -32.29 -27.17
C GLU A 137 -18.19 -30.85 -26.79
N PHE A 138 -17.39 -30.24 -25.92
CA PHE A 138 -17.59 -28.87 -25.45
C PHE A 138 -16.59 -27.92 -26.08
N ILE A 139 -17.02 -27.09 -27.00
CA ILE A 139 -16.17 -26.16 -27.76
C ILE A 139 -16.24 -24.79 -27.07
N ARG A 140 -15.10 -24.28 -26.59
CA ARG A 140 -15.01 -22.97 -25.94
C ARG A 140 -15.42 -21.85 -26.89
N THR A 141 -16.26 -20.95 -26.42
CA THR A 141 -16.64 -19.73 -27.13
C THR A 141 -15.72 -18.55 -26.70
N ASN A 142 -15.89 -17.42 -27.38
CA ASN A 142 -15.17 -16.18 -27.03
C ASN A 142 -15.78 -15.45 -25.83
N LEU A 143 -16.96 -15.85 -25.33
CA LEU A 143 -17.61 -15.25 -24.19
C LEU A 143 -17.05 -15.85 -22.89
N THR A 144 -16.39 -15.01 -22.11
CA THR A 144 -15.77 -15.39 -20.84
C THR A 144 -16.15 -14.41 -19.73
N GLY A 145 -15.82 -14.74 -18.49
CA GLY A 145 -16.08 -13.88 -17.32
C GLY A 145 -15.49 -12.47 -17.40
N ARG A 146 -14.53 -12.20 -18.29
CA ARG A 146 -13.97 -10.87 -18.50
C ARG A 146 -14.96 -9.82 -18.99
N TYR A 147 -16.05 -10.27 -19.61
CA TYR A 147 -17.10 -9.41 -20.14
C TYR A 147 -18.23 -9.13 -19.14
N ILE A 148 -18.15 -9.69 -17.92
CA ILE A 148 -19.14 -9.42 -16.88
C ILE A 148 -18.94 -7.99 -16.36
N LYS A 149 -20.01 -7.20 -16.45
CA LYS A 149 -20.11 -5.85 -15.91
C LYS A 149 -20.53 -5.87 -14.44
N SER A 150 -21.54 -6.70 -14.13
CA SER A 150 -22.06 -6.87 -12.77
C SER A 150 -22.72 -8.23 -12.59
N ALA A 151 -22.70 -8.73 -11.37
CA ALA A 151 -23.41 -9.91 -10.93
C ALA A 151 -24.20 -9.62 -9.66
N LYS A 152 -25.34 -10.29 -9.46
CA LYS A 152 -26.21 -10.18 -8.28
C LYS A 152 -26.78 -11.54 -7.92
N VAL A 153 -27.06 -11.76 -6.63
CA VAL A 153 -27.87 -12.90 -6.19
C VAL A 153 -29.33 -12.50 -6.24
N ASP A 154 -30.11 -13.26 -6.96
CA ASP A 154 -31.56 -13.15 -7.01
C ASP A 154 -32.20 -14.44 -6.56
N PHE A 155 -33.53 -14.45 -6.31
CA PHE A 155 -34.26 -15.61 -5.82
C PHE A 155 -35.40 -15.95 -6.77
N ASN A 156 -35.51 -17.20 -7.08
CA ASN A 156 -36.65 -17.71 -7.86
C ASN A 156 -37.95 -17.55 -7.05
N GLN A 157 -38.94 -16.84 -7.60
CA GLN A 157 -40.16 -16.49 -6.90
C GLN A 157 -41.03 -17.73 -6.54
N ASN A 158 -40.88 -18.84 -7.28
CA ASN A 158 -41.68 -20.04 -7.06
C ASN A 158 -41.03 -21.03 -6.09
N THR A 159 -39.67 -21.13 -6.12
CA THR A 159 -38.92 -22.15 -5.34
C THR A 159 -38.13 -21.55 -4.18
N GLY A 160 -37.95 -20.24 -4.17
CA GLY A 160 -37.07 -19.55 -3.20
C GLY A 160 -35.56 -19.87 -3.37
N ALA A 161 -35.20 -20.64 -4.41
CA ALA A 161 -33.81 -21.01 -4.66
C ALA A 161 -32.99 -19.80 -5.16
N PRO A 162 -31.75 -19.60 -4.67
CA PRO A 162 -30.89 -18.53 -5.15
C PRO A 162 -30.39 -18.86 -6.57
N TYR A 163 -30.30 -17.83 -7.40
CA TYR A 163 -29.61 -17.89 -8.69
C TYR A 163 -28.72 -16.63 -8.86
N ILE A 164 -27.82 -16.66 -9.84
CA ILE A 164 -26.94 -15.55 -10.14
C ILE A 164 -27.41 -14.86 -11.42
N SER A 165 -27.78 -13.59 -11.30
CA SER A 165 -28.07 -12.71 -12.42
C SER A 165 -26.78 -12.01 -12.86
N LEU A 166 -26.45 -12.09 -14.15
CA LEU A 166 -25.29 -11.48 -14.77
C LEU A 166 -25.71 -10.38 -15.75
N GLU A 167 -24.94 -9.30 -15.76
CA GLU A 167 -25.00 -8.26 -16.78
C GLU A 167 -23.64 -8.15 -17.46
N PHE A 168 -23.60 -8.32 -18.78
CA PHE A 168 -22.38 -8.15 -19.57
C PHE A 168 -22.16 -6.67 -19.93
N ASN A 169 -20.90 -6.31 -20.19
CA ASN A 169 -20.57 -5.03 -20.79
C ASN A 169 -21.03 -5.00 -22.27
N SER A 170 -20.88 -3.85 -22.94
CA SER A 170 -21.37 -3.68 -24.31
C SER A 170 -20.81 -4.72 -25.28
N GLU A 171 -19.50 -5.01 -25.21
CA GLU A 171 -18.83 -6.00 -26.06
C GLU A 171 -19.32 -7.43 -25.77
N GLY A 172 -19.42 -7.78 -24.47
CA GLY A 172 -19.94 -9.08 -24.04
C GLY A 172 -21.42 -9.27 -24.42
N ALA A 173 -22.21 -8.21 -24.36
CA ALA A 173 -23.61 -8.24 -24.76
C ALA A 173 -23.75 -8.57 -26.25
N GLU A 174 -22.95 -8.01 -27.15
CA GLU A 174 -22.94 -8.31 -28.58
C GLU A 174 -22.45 -9.74 -28.86
N ILE A 175 -21.44 -10.23 -28.13
CA ILE A 175 -20.97 -11.62 -28.27
C ILE A 175 -22.08 -12.59 -27.82
N PHE A 176 -22.70 -12.29 -26.65
CA PHE A 176 -23.77 -13.12 -26.09
C PHE A 176 -25.00 -13.18 -27.01
N GLU A 177 -25.38 -12.05 -27.59
CA GLU A 177 -26.49 -11.98 -28.53
C GLU A 177 -26.24 -12.84 -29.77
N ARG A 178 -25.07 -12.72 -30.40
CA ARG A 178 -24.68 -13.55 -31.57
C ARG A 178 -24.60 -15.03 -31.22
N MET A 179 -24.05 -15.35 -30.04
CA MET A 179 -23.93 -16.73 -29.57
C MET A 179 -25.28 -17.36 -29.31
N THR A 180 -26.23 -16.66 -28.67
CA THR A 180 -27.58 -17.17 -28.42
C THR A 180 -28.39 -17.27 -29.73
N GLU A 181 -28.23 -16.35 -30.68
CA GLU A 181 -28.84 -16.42 -32.02
C GLU A 181 -28.38 -17.67 -32.79
N ALA A 182 -27.08 -18.01 -32.75
CA ALA A 182 -26.54 -19.19 -33.44
C ALA A 182 -26.91 -20.51 -32.77
N ASN A 183 -27.32 -20.48 -31.51
CA ASN A 183 -27.61 -21.67 -30.70
C ASN A 183 -29.08 -21.81 -30.31
N VAL A 184 -30.02 -21.11 -30.97
CA VAL A 184 -31.47 -21.29 -30.72
C VAL A 184 -31.86 -22.76 -30.92
N GLY A 185 -32.54 -23.33 -29.91
CA GLY A 185 -32.91 -24.74 -29.88
C GLY A 185 -31.81 -25.71 -29.49
N LYS A 186 -30.60 -25.23 -29.26
CA LYS A 186 -29.44 -26.06 -28.85
C LYS A 186 -29.06 -25.82 -27.39
N PRO A 187 -28.45 -26.79 -26.72
CA PRO A 187 -27.88 -26.59 -25.39
C PRO A 187 -26.63 -25.71 -25.44
N LEU A 188 -26.47 -24.82 -24.45
CA LEU A 188 -25.29 -24.01 -24.23
C LEU A 188 -24.74 -24.36 -22.86
N ALA A 189 -23.53 -24.87 -22.81
CA ALA A 189 -22.92 -25.29 -21.55
C ALA A 189 -22.21 -24.13 -20.84
N ILE A 190 -22.50 -23.96 -19.56
CA ILE A 190 -21.90 -22.94 -18.67
C ILE A 190 -20.92 -23.65 -17.76
N PHE A 191 -19.63 -23.29 -17.86
CA PHE A 191 -18.56 -23.84 -17.07
C PHE A 191 -18.02 -22.78 -16.10
N LEU A 192 -17.72 -23.21 -14.89
CA LEU A 192 -17.03 -22.43 -13.88
C LEU A 192 -15.82 -23.22 -13.40
N ASP A 193 -14.62 -22.67 -13.56
CA ASP A 193 -13.35 -23.33 -13.21
C ASP A 193 -13.16 -24.71 -13.88
N ASN A 194 -13.70 -24.86 -15.09
CA ASN A 194 -13.75 -26.07 -15.89
C ASN A 194 -14.76 -27.12 -15.41
N ASP A 195 -15.54 -26.85 -14.38
CA ASP A 195 -16.67 -27.68 -13.93
C ASP A 195 -17.97 -27.24 -14.62
N LEU A 196 -18.73 -28.20 -15.12
CA LEU A 196 -20.03 -27.93 -15.74
C LEU A 196 -21.04 -27.55 -14.65
N ILE A 197 -21.55 -26.32 -14.68
CA ILE A 197 -22.53 -25.80 -13.73
C ILE A 197 -23.95 -26.08 -14.25
N GLU A 198 -24.21 -25.71 -15.50
CA GLU A 198 -25.54 -25.81 -16.12
C GLU A 198 -25.38 -25.96 -17.62
N MET A 199 -26.39 -26.58 -18.25
CA MET A 199 -26.48 -26.74 -19.72
C MET A 199 -27.90 -26.42 -20.19
N PRO A 200 -28.33 -25.15 -20.10
CA PRO A 200 -29.67 -24.76 -20.56
C PRO A 200 -29.80 -24.84 -22.09
N THR A 201 -31.01 -25.10 -22.55
CA THR A 201 -31.34 -24.94 -23.97
C THR A 201 -31.71 -23.49 -24.26
N VAL A 202 -31.09 -22.89 -25.25
CA VAL A 202 -31.39 -21.52 -25.70
C VAL A 202 -32.76 -21.50 -26.35
N GLN A 203 -33.74 -20.83 -25.76
CA GLN A 203 -35.11 -20.77 -26.27
C GLN A 203 -35.24 -19.76 -27.41
N GLU A 204 -34.59 -18.60 -27.25
CA GLU A 204 -34.64 -17.51 -28.22
C GLU A 204 -33.33 -16.69 -28.15
N LYS A 205 -33.11 -15.83 -29.15
CA LYS A 205 -32.05 -14.85 -29.16
C LYS A 205 -32.16 -13.91 -27.94
N ILE A 206 -31.11 -13.77 -27.16
CA ILE A 206 -31.10 -12.91 -25.98
C ILE A 206 -30.33 -11.64 -26.31
N SER A 207 -31.04 -10.51 -26.42
CA SER A 207 -30.45 -9.19 -26.57
C SER A 207 -30.40 -8.47 -25.24
N GLY A 208 -29.48 -7.46 -25.11
CA GLY A 208 -29.35 -6.63 -23.90
C GLY A 208 -28.38 -7.15 -22.83
N GLY A 209 -27.67 -8.24 -23.12
CA GLY A 209 -26.52 -8.67 -22.33
C GLY A 209 -26.82 -9.13 -20.89
N LYS A 210 -28.06 -9.63 -20.64
CA LYS A 210 -28.43 -10.19 -19.34
C LYS A 210 -28.49 -11.70 -19.42
N ALA A 211 -27.85 -12.38 -18.48
CA ALA A 211 -27.87 -13.84 -18.36
C ALA A 211 -28.20 -14.24 -16.93
N GLN A 212 -28.67 -15.47 -16.76
CA GLN A 212 -28.99 -16.06 -15.48
C GLN A 212 -28.27 -17.40 -15.37
N ILE A 213 -27.58 -17.64 -14.26
CA ILE A 213 -27.02 -18.95 -13.93
C ILE A 213 -27.85 -19.54 -12.80
N SER A 214 -28.56 -20.60 -13.11
CA SER A 214 -29.30 -21.38 -12.13
C SER A 214 -28.50 -22.63 -11.78
N GLY A 215 -28.52 -23.04 -10.51
CA GLY A 215 -27.78 -24.20 -10.05
C GLY A 215 -28.20 -24.60 -8.64
N LYS A 216 -27.66 -25.70 -8.14
CA LYS A 216 -27.85 -26.11 -6.72
C LYS A 216 -26.91 -25.30 -5.80
N PHE A 217 -27.03 -23.97 -5.83
CA PHE A 217 -26.24 -23.10 -4.98
C PHE A 217 -26.88 -22.94 -3.61
N THR A 218 -26.08 -23.00 -2.57
CA THR A 218 -26.45 -22.40 -1.28
C THR A 218 -26.37 -20.89 -1.40
N LEU A 219 -27.06 -20.15 -0.53
CA LEU A 219 -26.98 -18.69 -0.50
C LEU A 219 -25.54 -18.19 -0.32
N GLN A 220 -24.72 -18.89 0.47
CA GLN A 220 -23.33 -18.52 0.72
C GLN A 220 -22.45 -18.72 -0.53
N GLU A 221 -22.62 -19.82 -1.24
CA GLU A 221 -21.93 -20.07 -2.51
C GLU A 221 -22.30 -19.06 -3.57
N ALA A 222 -23.60 -18.76 -3.75
CA ALA A 222 -24.05 -17.74 -4.67
C ALA A 222 -23.48 -16.35 -4.36
N LYS A 223 -23.42 -15.95 -3.09
CA LYS A 223 -22.79 -14.69 -2.67
C LYS A 223 -21.30 -14.65 -2.99
N THR A 224 -20.57 -15.72 -2.65
CA THR A 224 -19.13 -15.82 -2.93
C THR A 224 -18.83 -15.75 -4.43
N LEU A 225 -19.67 -16.41 -5.27
CA LEU A 225 -19.52 -16.35 -6.73
C LEU A 225 -19.80 -14.95 -7.28
N VAL A 226 -20.85 -14.29 -6.80
CA VAL A 226 -21.17 -12.90 -7.17
C VAL A 226 -20.03 -11.95 -6.81
N GLU A 227 -19.47 -12.07 -5.62
CA GLU A 227 -18.29 -11.29 -5.20
C GLU A 227 -17.11 -11.51 -6.15
N ARG A 228 -16.82 -12.76 -6.51
CA ARG A 228 -15.76 -13.12 -7.47
C ARG A 228 -16.00 -12.54 -8.86
N PHE A 229 -17.24 -12.63 -9.38
CA PHE A 229 -17.58 -12.05 -10.68
C PHE A 229 -17.47 -10.53 -10.69
N ASN A 230 -17.94 -9.87 -9.64
CA ASN A 230 -17.85 -8.41 -9.51
C ASN A 230 -16.40 -7.92 -9.28
N ALA A 231 -15.54 -8.76 -8.73
CA ALA A 231 -14.11 -8.47 -8.61
C ALA A 231 -13.37 -8.49 -9.96
N GLY A 232 -14.00 -9.09 -11.00
CA GLY A 232 -13.45 -9.14 -12.36
C GLY A 232 -12.52 -10.32 -12.62
N ALA A 233 -12.40 -10.68 -13.91
CA ALA A 233 -11.45 -11.69 -14.38
C ALA A 233 -10.05 -11.09 -14.49
N LEU A 234 -9.01 -11.89 -14.17
CA LEU A 234 -7.62 -11.47 -14.35
C LEU A 234 -7.27 -11.40 -15.84
N PRO A 235 -6.70 -10.29 -16.32
CA PRO A 235 -6.35 -10.14 -17.74
C PRO A 235 -5.14 -10.99 -18.16
N ALA A 236 -4.38 -11.54 -17.20
CA ALA A 236 -3.32 -12.52 -17.43
C ALA A 236 -3.24 -13.50 -16.26
N PRO A 237 -2.83 -14.77 -16.47
CA PRO A 237 -2.63 -15.73 -15.39
C PRO A 237 -1.52 -15.29 -14.44
N ILE A 238 -1.73 -15.55 -13.14
CA ILE A 238 -0.73 -15.27 -12.10
C ILE A 238 -0.38 -16.57 -11.37
N LYS A 239 0.89 -16.71 -10.99
CA LYS A 239 1.40 -17.87 -10.24
C LYS A 239 2.09 -17.40 -8.98
N LEU A 240 1.68 -17.91 -7.83
CA LEU A 240 2.36 -17.63 -6.56
C LEU A 240 3.76 -18.26 -6.59
N ILE A 241 4.80 -17.43 -6.45
CA ILE A 241 6.22 -17.86 -6.46
C ILE A 241 6.88 -17.73 -5.09
N SER A 242 6.37 -16.84 -4.23
CA SER A 242 6.89 -16.67 -2.86
C SER A 242 5.79 -16.25 -1.91
N GLN A 243 5.84 -16.82 -0.70
CA GLN A 243 4.97 -16.45 0.41
C GLN A 243 5.81 -16.34 1.67
N GLN A 244 5.70 -15.20 2.35
CA GLN A 244 6.31 -14.96 3.66
C GLN A 244 5.23 -14.48 4.62
N THR A 245 5.08 -15.19 5.73
CA THR A 245 4.07 -14.86 6.75
C THR A 245 4.76 -14.43 8.03
N ILE A 246 4.34 -13.29 8.56
CA ILE A 246 4.81 -12.73 9.83
C ILE A 246 3.67 -12.82 10.84
N GLY A 247 3.91 -13.52 11.95
CA GLY A 247 2.93 -13.62 13.02
C GLY A 247 2.70 -12.27 13.72
N ALA A 248 1.45 -11.95 14.02
CA ALA A 248 1.07 -10.69 14.67
C ALA A 248 1.78 -10.46 16.03
N SER A 249 2.04 -11.54 16.77
CA SER A 249 2.77 -11.46 18.05
C SER A 249 4.23 -11.02 17.88
N LEU A 250 4.90 -11.49 16.82
CA LEU A 250 6.28 -11.10 16.49
C LEU A 250 6.36 -9.64 16.07
N GLY A 251 5.39 -9.17 15.28
CA GLY A 251 5.31 -7.79 14.85
C GLY A 251 5.13 -6.82 16.04
N GLN A 252 4.18 -7.13 16.94
CA GLN A 252 3.94 -6.32 18.13
C GLN A 252 5.15 -6.26 19.08
N GLU A 253 5.84 -7.38 19.28
CA GLU A 253 7.05 -7.41 20.09
C GLU A 253 8.17 -6.59 19.44
N SER A 254 8.34 -6.70 18.12
CA SER A 254 9.32 -5.90 17.37
C SER A 254 9.02 -4.40 17.46
N LEU A 255 7.74 -4.01 17.35
CA LEU A 255 7.32 -2.62 17.53
C LEU A 255 7.66 -2.10 18.93
N LYS A 256 7.34 -2.85 19.99
CA LYS A 256 7.67 -2.45 21.37
C LYS A 256 9.17 -2.26 21.56
N ARG A 257 9.98 -3.21 21.08
CA ARG A 257 11.44 -3.12 21.17
C ARG A 257 11.99 -1.93 20.38
N ALA A 258 11.48 -1.68 19.17
CA ALA A 258 11.91 -0.56 18.33
C ALA A 258 11.57 0.80 18.97
N VAL A 259 10.34 0.95 19.50
CA VAL A 259 9.91 2.17 20.20
C VAL A 259 10.78 2.41 21.46
N TYR A 260 11.02 1.35 22.24
CA TYR A 260 11.86 1.44 23.43
C TYR A 260 13.31 1.80 23.08
N ALA A 261 13.89 1.19 22.04
CA ALA A 261 15.23 1.52 21.56
C ALA A 261 15.32 2.97 21.06
N GLY A 262 14.30 3.44 20.32
CA GLY A 262 14.20 4.82 19.86
C GLY A 262 14.14 5.82 21.01
N PHE A 263 13.35 5.52 22.05
CA PHE A 263 13.27 6.33 23.26
C PHE A 263 14.60 6.40 23.99
N LEU A 264 15.27 5.25 24.23
CA LEU A 264 16.57 5.22 24.89
C LEU A 264 17.65 5.93 24.07
N GLY A 265 17.66 5.72 22.75
CA GLY A 265 18.61 6.39 21.86
C GLY A 265 18.43 7.91 21.88
N THR A 266 17.18 8.39 21.78
CA THR A 266 16.86 9.82 21.86
C THR A 266 17.27 10.41 23.22
N LEU A 267 16.97 9.72 24.31
CA LEU A 267 17.35 10.14 25.66
C LEU A 267 18.88 10.24 25.80
N ALA A 268 19.61 9.24 25.31
CA ALA A 268 21.08 9.25 25.35
C ALA A 268 21.66 10.43 24.56
N VAL A 269 21.10 10.74 23.37
CA VAL A 269 21.52 11.91 22.58
C VAL A 269 21.24 13.22 23.34
N ILE A 270 20.04 13.36 23.92
CA ILE A 270 19.73 14.56 24.74
C ILE A 270 20.67 14.71 25.92
N LEU A 271 20.92 13.63 26.67
CA LEU A 271 21.84 13.65 27.80
C LEU A 271 23.26 14.01 27.37
N PHE A 272 23.76 13.46 26.28
CA PHE A 272 25.05 13.81 25.68
C PHE A 272 25.12 15.30 25.34
N MET A 273 24.09 15.83 24.66
CA MET A 273 24.04 17.24 24.26
C MET A 273 24.03 18.17 25.49
N LEU A 274 23.25 17.86 26.51
CA LEU A 274 23.21 18.64 27.76
C LEU A 274 24.54 18.57 28.53
N GLY A 275 25.18 17.40 28.61
CA GLY A 275 26.43 17.21 29.31
C GLY A 275 27.60 17.90 28.63
N TYR A 276 27.76 17.70 27.33
CA TYR A 276 28.91 18.19 26.55
C TYR A 276 28.76 19.66 26.13
N TYR A 277 27.59 20.05 25.59
CA TYR A 277 27.35 21.41 25.08
C TYR A 277 26.73 22.36 26.11
N ARG A 278 26.29 21.84 27.26
CA ARG A 278 25.72 22.63 28.36
C ARG A 278 24.61 23.58 27.88
N LYS A 279 24.82 24.91 27.90
CA LYS A 279 23.80 25.90 27.50
C LYS A 279 23.35 25.74 26.03
N PHE A 280 24.27 25.46 25.10
CA PHE A 280 23.92 25.19 23.71
C PHE A 280 23.16 23.87 23.58
N GLY A 281 23.44 22.86 24.43
CA GLY A 281 22.74 21.60 24.46
C GLY A 281 21.23 21.71 24.75
N ILE A 282 20.82 22.72 25.55
CA ILE A 282 19.39 22.98 25.81
C ILE A 282 18.66 23.35 24.53
N PHE A 283 19.27 24.22 23.70
CA PHE A 283 18.65 24.58 22.41
C PHE A 283 18.62 23.42 21.43
N ALA A 284 19.67 22.59 21.40
CA ALA A 284 19.67 21.38 20.58
C ALA A 284 18.63 20.36 21.03
N ALA A 285 18.46 20.16 22.34
CA ALA A 285 17.44 19.27 22.87
C ALA A 285 16.03 19.76 22.51
N LEU A 286 15.77 21.07 22.61
CA LEU A 286 14.51 21.66 22.19
C LEU A 286 14.25 21.49 20.68
N ALA A 287 15.27 21.79 19.84
CA ALA A 287 15.19 21.60 18.39
C ALA A 287 14.92 20.13 18.03
N LEU A 288 15.55 19.19 18.74
CA LEU A 288 15.34 17.76 18.53
C LEU A 288 13.92 17.33 18.89
N ILE A 289 13.34 17.83 19.98
CA ILE A 289 11.95 17.54 20.37
C ILE A 289 10.98 18.09 19.29
N ILE A 290 11.22 19.31 18.81
CA ILE A 290 10.44 19.90 17.72
C ILE A 290 10.56 19.05 16.45
N TYR A 291 11.79 18.65 16.09
CA TYR A 291 12.05 17.77 14.95
C TYR A 291 11.26 16.46 15.05
N ILE A 292 11.31 15.79 16.21
CA ILE A 292 10.59 14.53 16.47
C ILE A 292 9.09 14.72 16.31
N ALA A 293 8.52 15.81 16.85
CA ALA A 293 7.10 16.10 16.74
C ALA A 293 6.66 16.30 15.29
N PHE A 294 7.40 17.08 14.51
CA PHE A 294 7.08 17.34 13.10
C PHE A 294 7.23 16.10 12.23
N THR A 295 8.34 15.37 12.35
CA THR A 295 8.56 14.16 11.55
C THR A 295 7.54 13.09 11.86
N ALA A 296 7.22 12.87 13.14
CA ALA A 296 6.20 11.89 13.53
C ALA A 296 4.81 12.29 13.02
N ALA A 297 4.44 13.57 13.01
CA ALA A 297 3.18 14.04 12.43
C ALA A 297 3.10 13.81 10.92
N ILE A 298 4.20 14.09 10.19
CA ILE A 298 4.29 13.81 8.74
C ILE A 298 4.15 12.32 8.48
N PHE A 299 4.83 11.47 9.26
CA PHE A 299 4.75 10.01 9.09
C PHE A 299 3.35 9.48 9.35
N LYS A 300 2.66 9.95 10.40
CA LYS A 300 1.29 9.56 10.69
C LYS A 300 0.31 9.89 9.55
N LEU A 301 0.55 10.99 8.84
CA LEU A 301 -0.30 11.44 7.74
C LEU A 301 -0.03 10.74 6.41
N LEU A 302 1.25 10.51 6.09
CA LEU A 302 1.66 10.20 4.71
C LEU A 302 2.26 8.81 4.53
N ILE A 303 2.68 8.12 5.62
CA ILE A 303 3.51 6.92 5.49
C ILE A 303 2.90 5.74 6.22
N THR A 304 2.95 4.57 5.57
CA THR A 304 2.79 3.28 6.24
C THR A 304 4.11 2.94 6.94
N MET A 305 4.09 2.96 8.27
CA MET A 305 5.27 2.74 9.10
C MET A 305 5.63 1.25 9.15
N THR A 306 6.84 0.92 8.71
CA THR A 306 7.43 -0.42 8.79
C THR A 306 8.52 -0.47 9.87
N LEU A 307 8.97 -1.66 10.27
CA LEU A 307 10.09 -1.82 11.20
C LEU A 307 11.36 -1.17 10.64
N ALA A 308 11.63 -1.36 9.35
CA ALA A 308 12.71 -0.69 8.64
C ALA A 308 12.51 0.84 8.61
N GLY A 309 11.27 1.33 8.45
CA GLY A 309 10.92 2.74 8.53
C GLY A 309 11.20 3.33 9.91
N ILE A 310 10.89 2.61 10.99
CA ILE A 310 11.27 3.04 12.36
C ILE A 310 12.77 3.13 12.50
N ALA A 311 13.54 2.18 11.97
CA ALA A 311 15.00 2.23 11.99
C ALA A 311 15.54 3.46 11.24
N GLY A 312 15.00 3.77 10.05
CA GLY A 312 15.32 4.98 9.29
C GLY A 312 14.99 6.26 10.06
N TYR A 313 13.86 6.28 10.77
CA TYR A 313 13.47 7.38 11.64
C TYR A 313 14.46 7.58 12.80
N ILE A 314 14.80 6.51 13.51
CA ILE A 314 15.78 6.57 14.62
C ILE A 314 17.14 7.07 14.12
N LEU A 315 17.58 6.61 12.96
CA LEU A 315 18.81 7.08 12.34
C LEU A 315 18.74 8.58 12.01
N SER A 316 17.61 9.05 11.48
CA SER A 316 17.41 10.46 11.14
C SER A 316 17.41 11.38 12.37
N ILE A 317 16.99 10.89 13.54
CA ILE A 317 17.10 11.61 14.82
C ILE A 317 18.58 11.94 15.15
N GLY A 318 19.49 10.97 14.95
CA GLY A 318 20.93 11.19 15.11
C GLY A 318 21.45 12.27 14.16
N MET A 319 21.09 12.18 12.87
CA MET A 319 21.53 13.14 11.85
C MET A 319 20.94 14.55 12.05
N ALA A 320 19.75 14.67 12.65
CA ALA A 320 19.16 15.98 12.95
C ALA A 320 19.98 16.77 13.97
N VAL A 321 20.71 16.09 14.86
CA VAL A 321 21.57 16.72 15.87
C VAL A 321 22.92 17.12 15.28
N ASP A 322 23.43 16.44 14.27
CA ASP A 322 24.74 16.71 13.66
C ASP A 322 24.85 18.15 13.12
N ALA A 323 23.79 18.65 12.50
CA ALA A 323 23.73 20.03 12.02
C ALA A 323 23.90 21.04 13.17
N ASN A 324 23.20 20.81 14.29
CA ASN A 324 23.33 21.67 15.49
C ASN A 324 24.71 21.60 16.11
N ILE A 325 25.32 20.42 16.18
CA ILE A 325 26.69 20.21 16.67
C ILE A 325 27.66 21.03 15.84
N LEU A 326 27.58 20.95 14.52
CA LEU A 326 28.49 21.67 13.63
C LEU A 326 28.35 23.19 13.78
N ILE A 327 27.13 23.71 13.87
CA ILE A 327 26.88 25.13 14.12
C ILE A 327 27.51 25.57 15.47
N PHE A 328 27.34 24.77 16.53
CA PHE A 328 27.87 25.10 17.84
C PHE A 328 29.38 25.08 17.85
N GLU A 329 30.02 24.12 17.22
CA GLU A 329 31.49 24.06 17.15
C GLU A 329 32.07 25.26 16.37
N ARG A 330 31.46 25.61 15.21
CA ARG A 330 31.85 26.80 14.46
C ARG A 330 31.66 28.09 15.29
N THR A 331 30.52 28.20 15.98
CA THR A 331 30.23 29.33 16.86
C THR A 331 31.30 29.44 17.99
N LYS A 332 31.69 28.32 18.62
CA LYS A 332 32.75 28.32 19.64
C LYS A 332 34.10 28.76 19.07
N GLU A 333 34.46 28.31 17.85
CA GLU A 333 35.65 28.74 17.16
C GLU A 333 35.68 30.27 16.99
N GLU A 334 34.56 30.87 16.55
CA GLU A 334 34.47 32.30 16.31
C GLU A 334 34.50 33.12 17.62
N ILE A 335 33.90 32.60 18.70
CA ILE A 335 34.03 33.22 20.04
C ILE A 335 35.49 33.22 20.50
N LYS A 336 36.25 32.12 20.28
CA LYS A 336 37.66 32.04 20.61
C LYS A 336 38.54 33.03 19.83
N LYS A 337 38.10 33.43 18.62
CA LYS A 337 38.76 34.47 17.81
C LYS A 337 38.43 35.90 18.25
N GLY A 338 37.60 36.06 19.29
CA GLY A 338 37.28 37.36 19.88
C GLY A 338 36.01 38.02 19.33
N LEU A 339 35.21 37.33 18.49
CA LEU A 339 33.94 37.87 18.02
C LEU A 339 32.89 37.93 19.16
N SER A 340 32.03 38.95 19.10
CA SER A 340 30.88 39.02 20.02
C SER A 340 29.98 37.82 19.86
N LYS A 341 29.25 37.42 20.90
CA LYS A 341 28.38 36.22 20.87
C LYS A 341 27.39 36.22 19.71
N VAL A 342 26.80 37.37 19.40
CA VAL A 342 25.82 37.49 18.28
C VAL A 342 26.51 37.30 16.92
N ALA A 343 27.64 38.01 16.72
CA ALA A 343 28.42 37.91 15.48
C ALA A 343 29.03 36.49 15.32
N ALA A 344 29.45 35.84 16.42
CA ALA A 344 29.95 34.48 16.37
C ALA A 344 28.91 33.44 16.02
N ILE A 345 27.65 33.61 16.44
CA ILE A 345 26.54 32.73 16.04
C ILE A 345 26.25 32.89 14.54
N GLU A 346 26.17 34.12 14.03
CA GLU A 346 25.90 34.40 12.63
C GLU A 346 27.02 33.85 11.72
N GLU A 347 28.27 34.10 12.05
CA GLU A 347 29.40 33.60 11.28
C GLU A 347 29.59 32.10 11.41
N GLY A 348 29.33 31.54 12.60
CA GLY A 348 29.35 30.08 12.85
C GLY A 348 28.32 29.35 11.98
N PHE A 349 27.08 29.87 11.90
CA PHE A 349 26.05 29.35 11.02
C PHE A 349 26.45 29.41 9.53
N LYS A 350 26.93 30.59 9.09
CA LYS A 350 27.37 30.81 7.71
C LYS A 350 28.44 29.83 7.27
N ARG A 351 29.42 29.56 8.16
CA ARG A 351 30.52 28.61 7.92
C ARG A 351 30.10 27.14 8.01
N ALA A 352 29.13 26.81 8.84
CA ALA A 352 28.60 25.45 8.96
C ALA A 352 27.70 25.04 7.81
N TRP A 353 26.93 26.01 7.27
CA TRP A 353 25.87 25.74 6.31
C TRP A 353 26.31 24.96 5.05
N PRO A 354 27.42 25.27 4.35
CA PRO A 354 27.85 24.51 3.19
C PRO A 354 28.06 23.02 3.50
N SER A 355 28.72 22.72 4.62
CA SER A 355 28.99 21.34 5.04
C SER A 355 27.68 20.58 5.39
N ILE A 356 26.75 21.25 6.10
CA ILE A 356 25.43 20.68 6.43
C ILE A 356 24.66 20.36 5.16
N ARG A 357 24.60 21.31 4.23
CA ARG A 357 23.90 21.15 2.95
C ARG A 357 24.49 19.99 2.14
N ASP A 358 25.79 19.96 1.96
CA ASP A 358 26.46 18.98 1.09
C ASP A 358 26.36 17.55 1.65
N SER A 359 26.47 17.39 2.97
CA SER A 359 26.25 16.11 3.66
C SER A 359 24.80 15.62 3.48
N ASN A 360 23.82 16.50 3.72
CA ASN A 360 22.41 16.15 3.60
C ASN A 360 21.99 15.85 2.14
N ILE A 361 22.53 16.59 1.16
CA ILE A 361 22.31 16.30 -0.26
C ILE A 361 22.83 14.89 -0.60
N SER A 362 24.02 14.51 -0.13
CA SER A 362 24.55 13.16 -0.34
C SER A 362 23.62 12.08 0.23
N THR A 363 23.09 12.30 1.45
CA THR A 363 22.13 11.38 2.07
C THR A 363 20.80 11.33 1.32
N ILE A 364 20.30 12.47 0.84
CA ILE A 364 19.08 12.53 0.01
C ILE A 364 19.25 11.72 -1.27
N ILE A 365 20.39 11.88 -1.97
CA ILE A 365 20.68 11.11 -3.21
C ILE A 365 20.68 9.60 -2.88
N THR A 366 21.36 9.20 -1.80
CA THR A 366 21.39 7.80 -1.37
C THR A 366 20.01 7.28 -1.04
N ALA A 367 19.21 8.06 -0.32
CA ALA A 367 17.83 7.66 0.04
C ALA A 367 16.93 7.52 -1.20
N ILE A 368 17.06 8.40 -2.20
CA ILE A 368 16.31 8.30 -3.47
C ILE A 368 16.73 7.03 -4.21
N ILE A 369 18.03 6.74 -4.32
CA ILE A 369 18.52 5.52 -4.97
C ILE A 369 17.97 4.28 -4.25
N LEU A 370 18.03 4.24 -2.93
CA LEU A 370 17.48 3.14 -2.14
C LEU A 370 15.96 3.00 -2.33
N TYR A 371 15.23 4.10 -2.44
CA TYR A 371 13.78 4.08 -2.64
C TYR A 371 13.40 3.49 -4.01
N GLU A 372 14.10 3.89 -5.08
CA GLU A 372 13.77 3.49 -6.45
C GLU A 372 14.24 2.06 -6.79
N PHE A 373 15.42 1.66 -6.33
CA PHE A 373 16.09 0.44 -6.80
C PHE A 373 16.02 -0.75 -5.84
N THR A 374 15.27 -0.66 -4.71
CA THR A 374 15.23 -1.76 -3.74
C THR A 374 13.82 -2.32 -3.52
N SER A 375 13.78 -3.41 -2.74
CA SER A 375 12.53 -4.08 -2.36
C SER A 375 11.70 -3.26 -1.35
N SER A 376 10.43 -3.64 -1.19
CA SER A 376 9.44 -3.03 -0.30
C SER A 376 9.96 -2.73 1.12
N PHE A 377 10.69 -3.66 1.74
CA PHE A 377 11.23 -3.47 3.10
C PHE A 377 12.23 -2.31 3.18
N VAL A 378 13.15 -2.21 2.22
CA VAL A 378 14.18 -1.15 2.21
C VAL A 378 13.57 0.20 1.80
N ARG A 379 12.51 0.20 0.99
CA ARG A 379 11.78 1.43 0.63
C ARG A 379 11.23 2.17 1.83
N GLY A 380 10.67 1.45 2.80
CA GLY A 380 10.19 2.06 4.05
C GLY A 380 11.30 2.80 4.80
N PHE A 381 12.48 2.18 4.94
CA PHE A 381 13.67 2.81 5.52
C PHE A 381 14.10 4.06 4.73
N ALA A 382 14.22 3.93 3.40
CA ALA A 382 14.68 5.01 2.53
C ALA A 382 13.74 6.24 2.57
N LEU A 383 12.43 6.00 2.57
CA LEU A 383 11.42 7.06 2.61
C LEU A 383 11.44 7.82 3.93
N THR A 384 11.50 7.12 5.06
CA THR A 384 11.56 7.77 6.38
C THR A 384 12.87 8.52 6.57
N LEU A 385 13.99 7.97 6.09
CA LEU A 385 15.28 8.63 6.07
C LEU A 385 15.25 9.92 5.24
N LEU A 386 14.71 9.85 4.00
CA LEU A 386 14.58 10.99 3.10
C LEU A 386 13.81 12.14 3.75
N ILE A 387 12.61 11.84 4.28
CA ILE A 387 11.77 12.85 4.93
C ILE A 387 12.45 13.37 6.19
N GLY A 388 13.06 12.49 6.99
CA GLY A 388 13.79 12.89 8.18
C GLY A 388 14.92 13.88 7.88
N VAL A 389 15.70 13.63 6.83
CA VAL A 389 16.79 14.54 6.40
C VAL A 389 16.23 15.87 5.89
N LEU A 390 15.16 15.86 5.10
CA LEU A 390 14.52 17.09 4.62
C LEU A 390 14.01 17.95 5.79
N VAL A 391 13.35 17.34 6.77
CA VAL A 391 12.87 18.05 7.98
C VAL A 391 14.04 18.53 8.83
N SER A 392 15.12 17.74 8.96
CA SER A 392 16.30 18.17 9.73
C SER A 392 16.97 19.40 9.12
N MET A 393 17.10 19.46 7.78
CA MET A 393 17.60 20.65 7.09
C MET A 393 16.76 21.89 7.38
N PHE A 394 15.42 21.71 7.38
CA PHE A 394 14.50 22.80 7.68
C PHE A 394 14.58 23.23 9.15
N SER A 395 14.74 22.29 10.09
CA SER A 395 14.80 22.59 11.52
C SER A 395 16.13 23.15 11.98
N ALA A 396 17.21 23.00 11.20
CA ALA A 396 18.55 23.54 11.49
C ALA A 396 18.70 25.01 11.05
N ILE A 397 17.77 25.56 10.29
CA ILE A 397 17.71 26.94 9.81
C ILE A 397 16.85 27.80 10.76
#